data_f96de85880d955650979bce65d72dc8b
#
_entry.id   f96de85880d955650979bce65d72dc8b
#
_cell.length_a   1.000
_cell.length_b   1.000
_cell.length_c   1.000
_cell.angle_alpha   90.00
_cell.angle_beta   90.00
_cell.angle_gamma   90.00
#
_symmetry.space_group_name_H-M   'P 1'
#
loop_
_entity.id
_entity.type
_entity.pdbx_description
1 polymer ?
#
loop_
_entity_poly.entity_id
_entity_poly.type
_entity_poly.pdbx_seq_one_letter_code
_entity_poly.pdbx_strand_id
1 'polypeptide(L)'
;MKKVGYWILGVLLLLVVIGFFARGYLGVIAMTLFMQPDHAFGDEPIPLVPDYSNESNWAALPWRKDSADVTPSDEFGDNQASAQVDVFFVHPTTYVSSEAWNQPMDHVSANKRTDEWVMRDQASVFNGCCKVYAPRYRQATLFSFQDQTGSGELALNLAYEDVRESFLYFLDNFSQYRPFILASHSQGSKHLDRLLKEEVVDTPLLSRMVAAYPVGFSVDGTNGIPVCEHSEQVNCQVSWNANTADAVIKLAKPGDICVNPLSWLSDDELVSVSENEGSVTYSEGGGIDRGIADAKCSQGSLLVSEVESDRYSNAPFGPGNYHVYDYSFYYLSVRLNAQQRVASYWSAKTAAMD
;
A
#
# COMPACT_ATOMS: atom_id res chain seq x y z
N MET A 1 -22.05 31.39 44.10
CA MET A 1 -21.77 31.58 42.66
C MET A 1 -20.32 31.31 42.28
N LYS A 2 -19.28 31.85 42.95
CA LYS A 2 -17.86 31.60 42.59
C LYS A 2 -17.45 30.11 42.61
N LYS A 3 -17.89 29.31 43.60
CA LYS A 3 -17.56 27.89 43.70
C LYS A 3 -18.14 27.05 42.55
N VAL A 4 -19.34 27.39 42.08
CA VAL A 4 -19.97 26.69 40.91
C VAL A 4 -19.19 26.99 39.63
N GLY A 5 -18.68 28.24 39.48
CA GLY A 5 -17.86 28.60 38.32
C GLY A 5 -16.54 27.80 38.26
N TYR A 6 -15.88 27.56 39.40
CA TYR A 6 -14.66 26.74 39.44
C TYR A 6 -14.90 25.26 39.12
N TRP A 7 -16.06 24.70 39.53
CA TRP A 7 -16.43 23.35 39.18
C TRP A 7 -16.70 23.18 37.66
N ILE A 8 -17.41 24.15 37.07
CA ILE A 8 -17.68 24.16 35.62
C ILE A 8 -16.35 24.27 34.85
N LEU A 9 -15.46 25.17 35.26
CA LEU A 9 -14.15 25.34 34.64
C LEU A 9 -13.30 24.06 34.74
N GLY A 10 -13.30 23.40 35.93
CA GLY A 10 -12.60 22.12 36.13
C GLY A 10 -13.14 20.99 35.25
N VAL A 11 -14.46 20.89 35.10
CA VAL A 11 -15.09 19.90 34.21
C VAL A 11 -14.73 20.18 32.75
N LEU A 12 -14.79 21.44 32.31
CA LEU A 12 -14.41 21.80 30.94
C LEU A 12 -12.94 21.49 30.65
N LEU A 13 -12.05 21.80 31.60
CA LEU A 13 -10.62 21.48 31.47
C LEU A 13 -10.41 19.96 31.39
N LEU A 14 -11.10 19.19 32.23
CA LEU A 14 -11.05 17.73 32.21
C LEU A 14 -11.54 17.18 30.86
N LEU A 15 -12.64 17.72 30.32
CA LEU A 15 -13.15 17.31 29.00
C LEU A 15 -12.18 17.66 27.88
N VAL A 16 -11.50 18.80 27.92
CA VAL A 16 -10.44 19.17 26.97
C VAL A 16 -9.26 18.21 27.07
N VAL A 17 -8.82 17.87 28.29
CA VAL A 17 -7.74 16.91 28.50
C VAL A 17 -8.14 15.52 27.99
N ILE A 18 -9.34 15.04 28.32
CA ILE A 18 -9.84 13.75 27.79
C ILE A 18 -9.92 13.79 26.25
N GLY A 19 -10.46 14.86 25.67
CA GLY A 19 -10.53 15.04 24.21
C GLY A 19 -9.16 15.03 23.56
N PHE A 20 -8.17 15.66 24.19
CA PHE A 20 -6.79 15.67 23.72
C PHE A 20 -6.17 14.26 23.70
N PHE A 21 -6.35 13.48 24.75
CA PHE A 21 -5.85 12.10 24.80
C PHE A 21 -6.69 11.12 23.95
N ALA A 22 -7.99 11.38 23.81
CA ALA A 22 -8.87 10.54 22.99
C ALA A 22 -8.73 10.78 21.49
N ARG A 23 -8.15 11.91 21.05
CA ARG A 23 -8.09 12.27 19.61
C ARG A 23 -7.44 11.20 18.73
N GLY A 24 -6.43 10.48 19.24
CA GLY A 24 -5.78 9.38 18.51
C GLY A 24 -6.70 8.19 18.25
N TYR A 25 -7.76 8.03 19.05
CA TYR A 25 -8.73 6.93 18.92
C TYR A 25 -10.03 7.34 18.21
N LEU A 26 -10.23 8.63 17.95
CA LEU A 26 -11.49 9.11 17.35
C LEU A 26 -11.74 8.51 15.96
N GLY A 27 -10.68 8.32 15.16
CA GLY A 27 -10.78 7.66 13.86
C GLY A 27 -11.24 6.20 13.98
N VAL A 28 -10.67 5.47 14.93
CA VAL A 28 -11.06 4.06 15.20
C VAL A 28 -12.48 3.98 15.72
N ILE A 29 -12.87 4.88 16.65
CA ILE A 29 -14.23 4.95 17.18
C ILE A 29 -15.23 5.29 16.04
N ALA A 30 -14.90 6.26 15.19
CA ALA A 30 -15.73 6.61 14.05
C ALA A 30 -15.86 5.44 13.07
N MET A 31 -14.76 4.74 12.76
CA MET A 31 -14.77 3.56 11.92
C MET A 31 -15.69 2.47 12.51
N THR A 32 -15.55 2.18 13.81
CA THR A 32 -16.41 1.18 14.49
C THR A 32 -17.88 1.57 14.46
N LEU A 33 -18.21 2.84 14.67
CA LEU A 33 -19.61 3.30 14.77
C LEU A 33 -20.29 3.49 13.42
N PHE A 34 -19.55 3.85 12.37
CA PHE A 34 -20.14 4.28 11.09
C PHE A 34 -19.77 3.40 9.90
N MET A 35 -18.81 2.49 10.05
CA MET A 35 -18.30 1.64 8.95
C MET A 35 -18.56 0.15 9.21
N GLN A 36 -19.15 -0.21 10.33
CA GLN A 36 -19.49 -1.59 10.64
C GLN A 36 -20.76 -1.98 9.88
N PRO A 37 -20.74 -3.04 9.05
CA PRO A 37 -21.96 -3.64 8.54
C PRO A 37 -22.86 -4.12 9.68
N ASP A 38 -24.16 -3.94 9.54
CA ASP A 38 -25.16 -4.30 10.57
C ASP A 38 -25.66 -5.76 10.44
N HIS A 39 -25.08 -6.53 9.53
CA HIS A 39 -25.42 -7.93 9.22
C HIS A 39 -24.16 -8.79 9.20
N ALA A 40 -24.31 -10.11 9.34
CA ALA A 40 -23.21 -11.04 9.21
C ALA A 40 -22.82 -11.26 7.73
N PHE A 41 -21.58 -11.66 7.46
CA PHE A 41 -21.14 -12.02 6.12
C PHE A 41 -22.01 -13.18 5.58
N GLY A 42 -22.59 -12.96 4.40
CA GLY A 42 -23.46 -13.94 3.74
C GLY A 42 -24.96 -13.79 4.04
N ASP A 43 -25.37 -12.91 4.95
CA ASP A 43 -26.79 -12.60 5.15
C ASP A 43 -27.34 -11.77 3.98
N GLU A 44 -26.50 -10.94 3.36
CA GLU A 44 -26.78 -10.22 2.13
C GLU A 44 -26.13 -10.89 0.91
N PRO A 45 -26.64 -10.66 -0.30
CA PRO A 45 -26.06 -11.22 -1.51
C PRO A 45 -24.60 -10.82 -1.69
N ILE A 46 -23.71 -11.80 -1.84
CA ILE A 46 -22.31 -11.56 -2.16
C ILE A 46 -22.23 -10.92 -3.55
N PRO A 47 -21.41 -9.85 -3.73
CA PRO A 47 -21.23 -9.24 -5.05
C PRO A 47 -20.77 -10.24 -6.11
N LEU A 48 -21.17 -10.03 -7.37
CA LEU A 48 -20.81 -10.91 -8.48
C LEU A 48 -19.30 -11.03 -8.65
N VAL A 49 -18.84 -12.24 -8.97
CA VAL A 49 -17.44 -12.55 -9.26
C VAL A 49 -16.97 -11.71 -10.44
N PRO A 50 -15.83 -11.01 -10.36
CA PRO A 50 -15.28 -10.25 -11.48
C PRO A 50 -14.83 -11.17 -12.62
N ASP A 51 -15.15 -10.79 -13.85
CA ASP A 51 -14.62 -11.40 -15.07
C ASP A 51 -13.39 -10.58 -15.53
N TYR A 52 -12.18 -11.10 -15.32
CA TYR A 52 -10.94 -10.41 -15.67
C TYR A 52 -10.63 -10.37 -17.16
N SER A 53 -11.43 -11.02 -18.02
CA SER A 53 -11.40 -10.78 -19.47
C SER A 53 -11.99 -9.42 -19.84
N ASN A 54 -12.78 -8.81 -18.95
CA ASN A 54 -13.33 -7.48 -19.11
C ASN A 54 -12.36 -6.43 -18.54
N GLU A 55 -11.83 -5.57 -19.41
CA GLU A 55 -10.91 -4.49 -19.02
C GLU A 55 -11.45 -3.50 -17.99
N SER A 56 -12.79 -3.38 -17.82
CA SER A 56 -13.40 -2.56 -16.78
C SER A 56 -13.11 -3.06 -15.36
N ASN A 57 -12.75 -4.35 -15.22
CA ASN A 57 -12.33 -4.96 -13.95
C ASN A 57 -10.85 -4.74 -13.63
N TRP A 58 -10.18 -3.85 -14.38
CA TRP A 58 -8.82 -3.38 -14.13
C TRP A 58 -8.82 -1.88 -13.87
N ALA A 59 -8.14 -1.43 -12.84
CA ALA A 59 -7.94 -0.02 -12.54
C ALA A 59 -6.84 0.59 -13.44
N ALA A 60 -5.79 -0.19 -13.76
CA ALA A 60 -4.75 0.20 -14.71
C ALA A 60 -4.42 -0.94 -15.68
N LEU A 61 -4.16 -0.56 -16.93
CA LEU A 61 -3.70 -1.44 -18.01
C LEU A 61 -2.75 -0.67 -18.94
N PRO A 62 -1.59 -1.20 -19.35
CA PRO A 62 -0.55 -0.45 -20.04
C PRO A 62 -0.88 -0.01 -21.48
N TRP A 63 -1.99 -0.46 -22.03
CA TRP A 63 -2.46 -0.06 -23.37
C TRP A 63 -3.67 0.88 -23.33
N ARG A 64 -4.18 1.17 -22.14
CA ARG A 64 -5.29 2.09 -21.90
C ARG A 64 -4.79 3.29 -21.10
N LYS A 65 -5.21 4.51 -21.50
CA LYS A 65 -4.88 5.68 -20.72
C LYS A 65 -5.61 5.68 -19.39
N ASP A 66 -4.85 5.73 -18.31
CA ASP A 66 -5.38 5.78 -16.94
C ASP A 66 -4.47 6.57 -15.98
N SER A 67 -4.80 6.55 -14.70
CA SER A 67 -4.09 7.37 -13.72
C SER A 67 -2.72 6.82 -13.32
N ALA A 68 -2.38 5.58 -13.67
CA ALA A 68 -1.04 5.05 -13.46
C ALA A 68 0.00 5.58 -14.47
N ASP A 69 -0.44 6.30 -15.50
CA ASP A 69 0.44 6.90 -16.54
C ASP A 69 1.08 8.21 -16.09
N VAL A 70 0.66 8.79 -14.96
CA VAL A 70 1.19 10.07 -14.50
C VAL A 70 2.67 9.98 -14.12
N THR A 71 3.40 11.06 -14.38
CA THR A 71 4.82 11.19 -14.01
C THR A 71 5.02 12.35 -13.05
N PRO A 72 6.03 12.30 -12.17
CA PRO A 72 6.20 13.33 -11.13
C PRO A 72 6.66 14.68 -11.69
N SER A 73 7.30 14.70 -12.85
CA SER A 73 7.66 15.90 -13.64
C SER A 73 7.99 15.50 -15.07
N ASP A 74 8.21 16.47 -15.95
CA ASP A 74 8.59 16.25 -17.36
C ASP A 74 9.96 15.58 -17.53
N GLU A 75 10.79 15.52 -16.48
CA GLU A 75 12.07 14.82 -16.49
C GLU A 75 11.93 13.29 -16.39
N PHE A 76 10.78 12.81 -15.93
CA PHE A 76 10.50 11.38 -15.74
C PHE A 76 9.50 10.90 -16.80
N GLY A 77 9.91 9.93 -17.60
CA GLY A 77 9.04 9.36 -18.64
C GLY A 77 8.11 8.25 -18.12
N ASP A 78 6.92 8.17 -18.68
CA ASP A 78 6.13 6.93 -18.70
C ASP A 78 6.72 6.02 -19.79
N ASN A 79 7.34 4.92 -19.36
CA ASN A 79 8.05 3.99 -20.24
C ASN A 79 7.29 2.67 -20.48
N GLN A 80 6.03 2.59 -20.10
CA GLN A 80 5.21 1.38 -20.17
C GLN A 80 5.19 0.77 -21.59
N ALA A 81 5.11 1.62 -22.62
CA ALA A 81 5.01 1.15 -24.00
C ALA A 81 6.22 0.29 -24.44
N SER A 82 7.42 0.60 -23.95
CA SER A 82 8.68 -0.10 -24.28
C SER A 82 9.15 -1.07 -23.20
N ALA A 83 8.51 -1.09 -22.03
CA ALA A 83 8.92 -1.90 -20.90
C ALA A 83 8.90 -3.40 -21.22
N GLN A 84 9.94 -4.11 -20.73
CA GLN A 84 10.11 -5.57 -20.86
C GLN A 84 9.79 -6.30 -19.54
N VAL A 85 9.36 -5.58 -18.53
CA VAL A 85 8.96 -6.08 -17.23
C VAL A 85 7.56 -5.58 -16.94
N ASP A 86 6.76 -6.40 -16.28
CA ASP A 86 5.42 -6.06 -15.83
C ASP A 86 5.46 -5.66 -14.34
N VAL A 87 4.49 -4.89 -13.88
CA VAL A 87 4.14 -4.82 -12.46
C VAL A 87 2.68 -5.20 -12.28
N PHE A 88 2.42 -6.13 -11.37
CA PHE A 88 1.10 -6.46 -10.89
C PHE A 88 0.89 -5.75 -9.56
N PHE A 89 0.00 -4.76 -9.53
CA PHE A 89 -0.22 -3.88 -8.37
C PHE A 89 -1.57 -4.17 -7.71
N VAL A 90 -1.57 -4.57 -6.44
CA VAL A 90 -2.78 -4.83 -5.64
C VAL A 90 -3.06 -3.62 -4.75
N HIS A 91 -4.15 -2.92 -5.03
CA HIS A 91 -4.48 -1.65 -4.39
C HIS A 91 -4.95 -1.81 -2.92
N PRO A 92 -4.82 -0.76 -2.07
CA PRO A 92 -5.32 -0.74 -0.70
C PRO A 92 -6.85 -0.67 -0.65
N THR A 93 -7.40 -0.69 0.59
CA THR A 93 -8.80 -0.44 0.83
C THR A 93 -9.20 0.98 0.41
N THR A 94 -10.11 1.08 -0.55
CA THR A 94 -10.79 2.30 -0.97
C THR A 94 -12.30 2.24 -0.71
N TYR A 95 -12.80 1.06 -0.39
CA TYR A 95 -14.18 0.81 0.01
C TYR A 95 -14.36 1.03 1.51
N VAL A 96 -14.94 2.17 1.84
CA VAL A 96 -15.21 2.63 3.20
C VAL A 96 -16.72 2.76 3.33
N SER A 97 -17.40 1.65 3.65
CA SER A 97 -18.87 1.57 3.72
C SER A 97 -19.29 0.54 4.76
N SER A 98 -20.48 0.76 5.34
CA SER A 98 -21.20 -0.20 6.18
C SER A 98 -22.31 -0.95 5.42
N GLU A 99 -22.47 -0.69 4.12
CA GLU A 99 -23.55 -1.28 3.33
C GLU A 99 -23.31 -2.76 3.03
N ALA A 100 -22.07 -3.18 2.87
CA ALA A 100 -21.71 -4.57 2.62
C ALA A 100 -20.30 -4.88 3.12
N TRP A 101 -20.02 -6.16 3.38
CA TRP A 101 -18.68 -6.64 3.76
C TRP A 101 -17.67 -6.54 2.61
N ASN A 102 -18.12 -6.70 1.37
CA ASN A 102 -17.26 -6.60 0.19
C ASN A 102 -17.85 -5.60 -0.83
N GLN A 103 -16.95 -4.90 -1.49
CA GLN A 103 -17.28 -3.92 -2.52
C GLN A 103 -17.97 -4.58 -3.73
N PRO A 104 -19.14 -4.08 -4.18
CA PRO A 104 -19.62 -4.34 -5.54
C PRO A 104 -18.65 -3.77 -6.59
N MET A 105 -18.39 -4.50 -7.68
CA MET A 105 -17.38 -4.12 -8.69
C MET A 105 -17.66 -2.77 -9.36
N ASP A 106 -18.94 -2.38 -9.44
CA ASP A 106 -19.41 -1.11 -10.01
C ASP A 106 -19.55 0.03 -8.99
N HIS A 107 -19.04 -0.14 -7.75
CA HIS A 107 -19.15 0.87 -6.70
C HIS A 107 -18.38 2.15 -7.03
N VAL A 108 -19.09 3.20 -7.46
CA VAL A 108 -18.54 4.40 -8.09
C VAL A 108 -17.50 5.12 -7.22
N SER A 109 -17.81 5.37 -5.93
CA SER A 109 -16.93 6.18 -5.09
C SER A 109 -15.63 5.44 -4.70
N ALA A 110 -15.67 4.12 -4.50
CA ALA A 110 -14.50 3.33 -4.21
C ALA A 110 -13.60 3.23 -5.46
N ASN A 111 -14.20 2.94 -6.62
CA ASN A 111 -13.47 2.90 -7.90
C ASN A 111 -12.82 4.25 -8.20
N LYS A 112 -13.54 5.36 -8.00
CA LYS A 112 -12.99 6.71 -8.19
C LYS A 112 -11.78 6.96 -7.27
N ARG A 113 -11.83 6.55 -5.99
CA ARG A 113 -10.68 6.67 -5.08
C ARG A 113 -9.50 5.82 -5.55
N THR A 114 -9.76 4.59 -5.99
CA THR A 114 -8.70 3.74 -6.57
C THR A 114 -8.05 4.42 -7.75
N ASP A 115 -8.82 4.96 -8.68
CA ASP A 115 -8.31 5.59 -9.90
C ASP A 115 -7.60 6.93 -9.63
N GLU A 116 -8.26 7.85 -8.90
CA GLU A 116 -7.79 9.22 -8.77
C GLU A 116 -6.72 9.41 -7.68
N TRP A 117 -6.63 8.49 -6.73
CA TRP A 117 -5.62 8.54 -5.68
C TRP A 117 -4.62 7.40 -5.80
N VAL A 118 -5.06 6.14 -5.66
CA VAL A 118 -4.13 5.00 -5.53
C VAL A 118 -3.30 4.80 -6.79
N MET A 119 -3.93 4.82 -7.98
CA MET A 119 -3.20 4.63 -9.23
C MET A 119 -2.19 5.77 -9.45
N ARG A 120 -2.53 6.99 -9.04
CA ARG A 120 -1.67 8.16 -9.20
C ARG A 120 -0.53 8.22 -8.20
N ASP A 121 -0.81 8.01 -6.90
CA ASP A 121 0.14 8.24 -5.81
C ASP A 121 0.96 6.99 -5.47
N GLN A 122 0.55 5.81 -5.95
CA GLN A 122 1.21 4.54 -5.62
C GLN A 122 1.59 3.73 -6.87
N ALA A 123 0.65 3.30 -7.70
CA ALA A 123 0.94 2.43 -8.84
C ALA A 123 1.82 3.10 -9.91
N SER A 124 1.65 4.40 -10.15
CA SER A 124 2.41 5.18 -11.13
C SER A 124 3.93 5.22 -10.87
N VAL A 125 4.34 4.93 -9.63
CA VAL A 125 5.78 4.88 -9.28
C VAL A 125 6.54 3.88 -10.16
N PHE A 126 5.86 2.84 -10.65
CA PHE A 126 6.44 1.76 -11.45
C PHE A 126 6.41 2.00 -12.96
N ASN A 127 5.71 3.03 -13.47
CA ASN A 127 5.59 3.26 -14.91
C ASN A 127 6.91 3.66 -15.59
N GLY A 128 7.94 3.99 -14.80
CA GLY A 128 9.29 4.28 -15.30
C GLY A 128 10.07 3.05 -15.80
N CYS A 129 9.67 1.86 -15.41
CA CYS A 129 10.35 0.61 -15.78
C CYS A 129 9.41 -0.47 -16.33
N CYS A 130 8.15 -0.39 -16.02
CA CYS A 130 7.28 -1.55 -16.07
C CYS A 130 5.92 -1.23 -16.69
N LYS A 131 5.28 -2.23 -17.29
CA LYS A 131 3.88 -2.20 -17.69
C LYS A 131 3.00 -2.40 -16.46
N VAL A 132 2.15 -1.44 -16.15
CA VAL A 132 1.34 -1.45 -14.92
C VAL A 132 0.02 -2.17 -15.15
N TYR A 133 -0.22 -3.22 -14.37
CA TYR A 133 -1.48 -3.98 -14.32
C TYR A 133 -2.02 -3.92 -12.91
N ALA A 134 -3.20 -3.34 -12.71
CA ALA A 134 -3.83 -3.25 -11.40
C ALA A 134 -5.27 -3.76 -11.49
N PRO A 135 -5.58 -4.94 -10.94
CA PRO A 135 -6.94 -5.45 -10.93
C PRO A 135 -7.81 -4.66 -9.95
N ARG A 136 -9.11 -4.57 -10.25
CA ARG A 136 -10.14 -4.32 -9.27
C ARG A 136 -10.54 -5.65 -8.65
N TYR A 137 -10.90 -5.67 -7.40
CA TYR A 137 -11.34 -6.86 -6.69
C TYR A 137 -12.44 -6.50 -5.69
N ARG A 138 -13.24 -7.47 -5.27
CA ARG A 138 -14.26 -7.28 -4.23
C ARG A 138 -13.61 -7.06 -2.88
N GLN A 139 -12.88 -5.94 -2.75
CA GLN A 139 -12.15 -5.60 -1.53
C GLN A 139 -13.06 -5.62 -0.31
N ALA A 140 -12.54 -6.09 0.81
CA ALA A 140 -13.24 -6.06 2.08
C ALA A 140 -13.35 -4.62 2.60
N THR A 141 -14.47 -4.28 3.25
CA THR A 141 -14.62 -2.97 3.91
C THR A 141 -13.55 -2.77 4.97
N LEU A 142 -13.19 -1.51 5.23
CA LEU A 142 -12.14 -1.19 6.20
C LEU A 142 -12.40 -1.78 7.60
N PHE A 143 -13.67 -1.88 8.00
CA PHE A 143 -14.07 -2.47 9.29
C PHE A 143 -13.64 -3.95 9.43
N SER A 144 -13.46 -4.69 8.34
CA SER A 144 -13.07 -6.10 8.35
C SER A 144 -11.81 -6.40 9.16
N PHE A 145 -10.89 -5.41 9.28
CA PHE A 145 -9.67 -5.54 10.09
C PHE A 145 -9.90 -5.43 11.61
N GLN A 146 -11.07 -4.96 12.04
CA GLN A 146 -11.44 -4.80 13.45
C GLN A 146 -12.52 -5.79 13.90
N ASP A 147 -13.14 -6.49 12.94
CA ASP A 147 -14.22 -7.42 13.22
C ASP A 147 -13.76 -8.58 14.11
N GLN A 148 -14.60 -8.92 15.11
CA GLN A 148 -14.38 -10.02 16.04
C GLN A 148 -15.40 -11.15 15.85
N THR A 149 -16.31 -11.02 14.87
CA THR A 149 -17.37 -12.01 14.61
C THR A 149 -16.95 -13.10 13.64
N GLY A 150 -15.87 -12.86 12.89
CA GLY A 150 -15.40 -13.72 11.81
C GLY A 150 -15.91 -13.31 10.43
N SER A 151 -16.88 -12.39 10.34
CA SER A 151 -17.39 -11.88 9.07
C SER A 151 -16.31 -11.13 8.28
N GLY A 152 -15.48 -10.35 8.96
CA GLY A 152 -14.37 -9.63 8.36
C GLY A 152 -13.32 -10.55 7.73
N GLU A 153 -12.99 -11.67 8.39
CA GLU A 153 -12.06 -12.65 7.83
C GLU A 153 -12.63 -13.35 6.60
N LEU A 154 -13.92 -13.67 6.60
CA LEU A 154 -14.60 -14.22 5.41
C LEU A 154 -14.59 -13.22 4.24
N ALA A 155 -14.81 -11.94 4.51
CA ALA A 155 -14.74 -10.88 3.51
C ALA A 155 -13.32 -10.71 2.93
N LEU A 156 -12.29 -10.76 3.78
CA LEU A 156 -10.89 -10.72 3.36
C LEU A 156 -10.51 -11.95 2.53
N ASN A 157 -11.01 -13.14 2.90
CA ASN A 157 -10.77 -14.36 2.11
C ASN A 157 -11.40 -14.26 0.72
N LEU A 158 -12.63 -13.74 0.61
CA LEU A 158 -13.30 -13.52 -0.67
C LEU A 158 -12.51 -12.52 -1.55
N ALA A 159 -12.00 -11.44 -0.95
CA ALA A 159 -11.15 -10.46 -1.63
C ALA A 159 -9.84 -11.09 -2.13
N TYR A 160 -9.24 -11.98 -1.34
CA TYR A 160 -8.04 -12.71 -1.75
C TYR A 160 -8.29 -13.61 -2.96
N GLU A 161 -9.41 -14.34 -3.00
CA GLU A 161 -9.73 -15.17 -4.17
C GLU A 161 -9.76 -14.35 -5.47
N ASP A 162 -10.33 -13.15 -5.45
CA ASP A 162 -10.32 -12.26 -6.61
C ASP A 162 -8.91 -11.80 -6.98
N VAL A 163 -8.07 -11.46 -6.00
CA VAL A 163 -6.66 -11.09 -6.24
C VAL A 163 -5.90 -12.26 -6.86
N ARG A 164 -6.09 -13.46 -6.34
CA ARG A 164 -5.48 -14.69 -6.89
C ARG A 164 -5.92 -14.96 -8.32
N GLU A 165 -7.22 -14.94 -8.60
CA GLU A 165 -7.77 -15.17 -9.93
C GLU A 165 -7.29 -14.12 -10.94
N SER A 166 -7.24 -12.84 -10.54
CA SER A 166 -6.71 -11.77 -11.39
C SER A 166 -5.22 -11.94 -11.69
N PHE A 167 -4.43 -12.42 -10.72
CA PHE A 167 -3.02 -12.72 -10.92
C PHE A 167 -2.80 -13.89 -11.90
N LEU A 168 -3.55 -14.96 -11.75
CA LEU A 168 -3.49 -16.09 -12.68
C LEU A 168 -3.92 -15.66 -14.10
N TYR A 169 -5.00 -14.88 -14.20
CA TYR A 169 -5.44 -14.31 -15.48
C TYR A 169 -4.36 -13.43 -16.11
N PHE A 170 -3.70 -12.56 -15.31
CA PHE A 170 -2.58 -11.73 -15.76
C PHE A 170 -1.42 -12.57 -16.31
N LEU A 171 -1.04 -13.63 -15.62
CA LEU A 171 0.04 -14.51 -16.05
C LEU A 171 -0.27 -15.19 -17.39
N ASP A 172 -1.49 -15.68 -17.54
CA ASP A 172 -1.91 -16.47 -18.71
C ASP A 172 -2.20 -15.61 -19.94
N ASN A 173 -2.73 -14.39 -19.75
CA ASN A 173 -3.26 -13.59 -20.85
C ASN A 173 -2.44 -12.33 -21.15
N PHE A 174 -1.79 -11.73 -20.16
CA PHE A 174 -1.12 -10.43 -20.31
C PHE A 174 0.40 -10.50 -20.24
N SER A 175 0.94 -11.23 -19.27
CA SER A 175 2.38 -11.23 -18.97
C SER A 175 3.25 -11.81 -20.09
N GLN A 176 2.75 -12.75 -20.90
CA GLN A 176 3.50 -13.39 -21.98
C GLN A 176 4.90 -13.89 -21.54
N TYR A 177 4.99 -14.46 -20.33
CA TYR A 177 6.23 -14.92 -19.71
C TYR A 177 7.27 -13.83 -19.39
N ARG A 178 6.93 -12.55 -19.50
CA ARG A 178 7.84 -11.48 -19.06
C ARG A 178 8.13 -11.60 -17.54
N PRO A 179 9.31 -11.15 -17.08
CA PRO A 179 9.54 -10.97 -15.67
C PRO A 179 8.61 -9.90 -15.10
N PHE A 180 8.38 -9.95 -13.79
CA PHE A 180 7.42 -9.06 -13.14
C PHE A 180 7.86 -8.60 -11.75
N ILE A 181 7.37 -7.44 -11.36
CA ILE A 181 7.35 -6.94 -9.98
C ILE A 181 5.95 -7.22 -9.42
N LEU A 182 5.87 -7.64 -8.17
CA LEU A 182 4.63 -7.69 -7.39
C LEU A 182 4.62 -6.53 -6.41
N ALA A 183 3.62 -5.66 -6.48
CA ALA A 183 3.56 -4.49 -5.62
C ALA A 183 2.15 -4.30 -5.04
N SER A 184 2.07 -3.70 -3.87
CA SER A 184 0.79 -3.55 -3.19
C SER A 184 0.85 -2.53 -2.07
N HIS A 185 -0.31 -2.18 -1.52
CA HIS A 185 -0.41 -1.37 -0.32
C HIS A 185 -1.53 -1.86 0.61
N SER A 186 -1.34 -1.80 1.93
CA SER A 186 -2.37 -2.02 2.96
C SER A 186 -3.08 -3.38 2.81
N GLN A 187 -4.41 -3.41 2.60
CA GLN A 187 -5.18 -4.64 2.34
C GLN A 187 -4.59 -5.43 1.16
N GLY A 188 -4.16 -4.72 0.10
CA GLY A 188 -3.47 -5.36 -1.02
C GLY A 188 -2.21 -6.10 -0.58
N SER A 189 -1.47 -5.58 0.40
CA SER A 189 -0.27 -6.24 0.93
C SER A 189 -0.57 -7.47 1.78
N LYS A 190 -1.67 -7.47 2.54
CA LYS A 190 -2.18 -8.68 3.18
C LYS A 190 -2.44 -9.79 2.16
N HIS A 191 -3.06 -9.45 1.04
CA HIS A 191 -3.34 -10.41 -0.03
C HIS A 191 -2.08 -10.81 -0.79
N LEU A 192 -1.18 -9.86 -1.06
CA LEU A 192 0.07 -10.14 -1.73
C LEU A 192 0.98 -11.05 -0.91
N ASP A 193 1.08 -10.86 0.41
CA ASP A 193 1.84 -11.74 1.30
C ASP A 193 1.38 -13.20 1.20
N ARG A 194 0.06 -13.42 1.20
CA ARG A 194 -0.53 -14.74 0.98
C ARG A 194 -0.28 -15.27 -0.44
N LEU A 195 -0.40 -14.42 -1.46
CA LEU A 195 -0.15 -14.78 -2.86
C LEU A 195 1.31 -15.21 -3.08
N LEU A 196 2.28 -14.52 -2.47
CA LEU A 196 3.69 -14.87 -2.50
C LEU A 196 3.92 -16.28 -1.97
N LYS A 197 3.27 -16.62 -0.86
CA LYS A 197 3.36 -17.93 -0.23
C LYS A 197 2.70 -19.04 -1.04
N GLU A 198 1.52 -18.78 -1.61
CA GLU A 198 0.72 -19.84 -2.25
C GLU A 198 1.05 -20.03 -3.73
N GLU A 199 1.45 -18.96 -4.46
CA GLU A 199 1.60 -19.02 -5.91
C GLU A 199 3.05 -18.80 -6.38
N VAL A 200 3.92 -18.15 -5.59
CA VAL A 200 5.25 -17.73 -6.06
C VAL A 200 6.39 -18.54 -5.46
N VAL A 201 6.42 -18.69 -4.12
CA VAL A 201 7.48 -19.45 -3.43
C VAL A 201 7.49 -20.90 -3.92
N ASP A 202 8.69 -21.46 -4.07
CA ASP A 202 8.90 -22.85 -4.54
C ASP A 202 8.31 -23.18 -5.93
N THR A 203 8.00 -22.14 -6.72
CA THR A 203 7.52 -22.28 -8.11
C THR A 203 8.48 -21.62 -9.11
N PRO A 204 8.38 -21.91 -10.41
CA PRO A 204 9.15 -21.22 -11.44
C PRO A 204 8.89 -19.70 -11.50
N LEU A 205 7.78 -19.20 -10.92
CA LEU A 205 7.44 -17.78 -10.89
C LEU A 205 8.44 -16.98 -10.05
N LEU A 206 9.02 -17.57 -9.00
CA LEU A 206 10.06 -16.89 -8.20
C LEU A 206 11.24 -16.45 -9.08
N SER A 207 11.67 -17.27 -10.03
CA SER A 207 12.76 -16.91 -10.95
C SER A 207 12.39 -15.83 -11.98
N ARG A 208 11.11 -15.53 -12.16
CA ARG A 208 10.57 -14.45 -13.00
C ARG A 208 10.26 -13.18 -12.19
N MET A 209 10.09 -13.29 -10.89
CA MET A 209 9.83 -12.17 -10.02
C MET A 209 11.11 -11.33 -9.83
N VAL A 210 11.10 -10.08 -10.29
CA VAL A 210 12.20 -9.14 -10.06
C VAL A 210 12.30 -8.80 -8.58
N ALA A 211 11.20 -8.34 -7.99
CA ALA A 211 11.08 -8.10 -6.55
C ALA A 211 9.59 -8.04 -6.14
N ALA A 212 9.32 -8.15 -4.83
CA ALA A 212 8.01 -7.89 -4.24
C ALA A 212 8.06 -6.69 -3.28
N TYR A 213 7.01 -5.85 -3.32
CA TYR A 213 6.83 -4.65 -2.50
C TYR A 213 5.48 -4.71 -1.75
N PRO A 214 5.28 -5.62 -0.77
CA PRO A 214 4.10 -5.64 0.09
C PRO A 214 4.21 -4.53 1.16
N VAL A 215 3.86 -3.29 0.80
CA VAL A 215 4.05 -2.08 1.62
C VAL A 215 2.81 -1.78 2.45
N GLY A 216 3.00 -1.21 3.64
CA GLY A 216 1.89 -0.68 4.45
C GLY A 216 1.04 -1.74 5.13
N PHE A 217 1.60 -2.91 5.44
CA PHE A 217 0.95 -3.96 6.21
C PHE A 217 1.95 -4.71 7.10
N SER A 218 1.46 -5.46 8.09
CA SER A 218 2.28 -6.36 8.90
C SER A 218 2.69 -7.57 8.07
N VAL A 219 3.95 -7.63 7.65
CA VAL A 219 4.57 -8.72 6.89
C VAL A 219 5.69 -9.29 7.73
N ASP A 220 5.52 -10.52 8.22
CA ASP A 220 6.44 -11.15 9.18
C ASP A 220 7.55 -12.00 8.55
N GLY A 221 7.62 -12.05 7.22
CA GLY A 221 8.63 -12.82 6.47
C GLY A 221 8.41 -14.33 6.44
N THR A 222 7.28 -14.83 6.92
CA THR A 222 6.97 -16.28 6.95
C THR A 222 6.41 -16.81 5.64
N ASN A 223 6.25 -15.95 4.62
CA ASN A 223 5.80 -16.33 3.28
C ASN A 223 6.83 -17.10 2.45
N GLY A 224 8.07 -17.22 2.92
CA GLY A 224 9.15 -17.98 2.26
C GLY A 224 9.97 -17.18 1.22
N ILE A 225 9.61 -15.94 0.94
CA ILE A 225 10.39 -15.06 0.04
C ILE A 225 11.52 -14.39 0.85
N PRO A 226 12.78 -14.41 0.40
CA PRO A 226 13.88 -13.73 1.08
C PRO A 226 13.64 -12.22 1.22
N VAL A 227 14.03 -11.62 2.33
CA VAL A 227 14.09 -10.15 2.47
C VAL A 227 15.26 -9.62 1.67
N CYS A 228 15.09 -8.52 0.94
CA CYS A 228 16.18 -7.90 0.21
C CYS A 228 17.19 -7.27 1.18
N GLU A 229 18.48 -7.53 0.95
CA GLU A 229 19.60 -7.06 1.76
C GLU A 229 20.30 -5.83 1.17
N HIS A 230 20.01 -5.48 -0.09
CA HIS A 230 20.55 -4.31 -0.79
C HIS A 230 19.68 -3.89 -1.98
N SER A 231 19.94 -2.70 -2.51
CA SER A 231 19.12 -2.05 -3.56
C SER A 231 19.04 -2.81 -4.89
N GLU A 232 20.04 -3.63 -5.22
CA GLU A 232 20.17 -4.33 -6.50
C GLU A 232 19.69 -5.79 -6.45
N GLN A 233 19.43 -6.32 -5.26
CA GLN A 233 19.05 -7.71 -5.10
C GLN A 233 17.69 -7.99 -5.76
N VAL A 234 17.59 -9.12 -6.45
CA VAL A 234 16.37 -9.60 -7.10
C VAL A 234 15.86 -10.89 -6.48
N ASN A 235 14.63 -11.30 -6.83
CA ASN A 235 13.93 -12.47 -6.29
C ASN A 235 13.76 -12.38 -4.75
N CYS A 236 13.52 -11.19 -4.23
CA CYS A 236 13.37 -10.89 -2.81
C CYS A 236 12.21 -9.91 -2.57
N GLN A 237 11.88 -9.65 -1.31
CA GLN A 237 10.82 -8.73 -0.91
C GLN A 237 11.33 -7.59 -0.03
N VAL A 238 10.65 -6.44 -0.11
CA VAL A 238 10.82 -5.29 0.77
C VAL A 238 9.47 -4.88 1.34
N SER A 239 9.45 -4.45 2.60
CA SER A 239 8.22 -3.94 3.24
C SER A 239 8.57 -2.82 4.21
N TRP A 240 7.66 -1.90 4.42
CA TRP A 240 7.72 -0.85 5.45
C TRP A 240 6.35 -0.32 5.81
N ASN A 241 6.25 0.34 6.96
CA ASN A 241 5.07 1.05 7.46
C ASN A 241 5.52 2.35 8.12
N ALA A 242 5.21 3.50 7.53
CA ALA A 242 5.67 4.81 7.97
C ALA A 242 4.82 5.36 9.13
N ASN A 243 5.49 5.69 10.24
CA ASN A 243 4.87 6.34 11.39
C ASN A 243 5.92 7.08 12.25
N THR A 244 5.49 8.03 13.07
CA THR A 244 6.37 8.60 14.10
C THR A 244 6.57 7.60 15.26
N ALA A 245 7.60 7.86 16.07
CA ALA A 245 7.90 6.98 17.22
C ALA A 245 6.75 6.95 18.24
N ASP A 246 6.01 8.04 18.39
CA ASP A 246 4.91 8.25 19.33
C ASP A 246 3.51 8.05 18.74
N ALA A 247 3.41 7.60 17.48
CA ALA A 247 2.14 7.28 16.88
C ALA A 247 1.36 6.26 17.73
N VAL A 248 0.08 6.59 18.01
CA VAL A 248 -0.79 5.75 18.85
C VAL A 248 -1.18 4.46 18.14
N ILE A 249 -1.45 4.55 16.85
CA ILE A 249 -1.81 3.40 16.01
C ILE A 249 -0.63 3.09 15.11
N LYS A 250 -0.12 1.88 15.22
CA LYS A 250 0.94 1.33 14.35
C LYS A 250 0.44 0.05 13.70
N LEU A 251 0.64 -0.08 12.41
CA LEU A 251 0.19 -1.26 11.66
C LEU A 251 1.23 -2.37 11.68
N ALA A 252 2.50 -2.02 11.81
CA ALA A 252 3.59 -2.98 11.96
C ALA A 252 3.75 -3.44 13.42
N LYS A 253 4.30 -4.62 13.59
CA LYS A 253 4.60 -5.27 14.88
C LYS A 253 6.10 -5.53 15.00
N PRO A 254 6.64 -5.67 16.22
CA PRO A 254 8.00 -6.17 16.40
C PRO A 254 8.19 -7.54 15.72
N GLY A 255 9.22 -7.63 14.87
CA GLY A 255 9.50 -8.82 14.06
C GLY A 255 9.01 -8.75 12.61
N ASP A 256 8.16 -7.78 12.28
CA ASP A 256 7.78 -7.53 10.89
C ASP A 256 8.99 -7.03 10.07
N ILE A 257 8.94 -7.28 8.77
CA ILE A 257 9.95 -6.78 7.83
C ILE A 257 9.90 -5.26 7.78
N CYS A 258 11.06 -4.62 7.97
CA CYS A 258 11.28 -3.24 7.62
C CYS A 258 12.56 -3.14 6.78
N VAL A 259 12.40 -2.70 5.52
CA VAL A 259 13.50 -2.30 4.64
C VAL A 259 13.36 -0.81 4.42
N ASN A 260 14.39 -0.05 4.79
CA ASN A 260 14.40 1.40 4.67
C ASN A 260 14.40 1.81 3.19
N PRO A 261 13.37 2.50 2.67
CA PRO A 261 13.26 2.84 1.25
C PRO A 261 14.25 3.91 0.77
N LEU A 262 15.11 4.44 1.65
CA LEU A 262 16.18 5.36 1.30
C LEU A 262 17.54 4.63 1.15
N SER A 263 17.84 3.69 2.04
CA SER A 263 19.08 2.89 1.99
C SER A 263 18.93 1.52 1.33
N TRP A 264 17.73 0.99 1.31
CA TRP A 264 17.39 -0.39 0.92
C TRP A 264 18.04 -1.47 1.81
N LEU A 265 18.33 -1.10 3.07
CA LEU A 265 18.84 -1.97 4.12
C LEU A 265 17.78 -2.19 5.22
N SER A 266 17.95 -3.27 5.97
CA SER A 266 17.07 -3.62 7.10
C SER A 266 17.70 -3.29 8.47
N ASP A 267 18.71 -2.43 8.49
CA ASP A 267 19.36 -1.96 9.71
C ASP A 267 18.52 -0.88 10.44
N ASP A 268 18.97 -0.46 11.62
CA ASP A 268 18.34 0.57 12.43
C ASP A 268 19.05 1.94 12.31
N GLU A 269 19.79 2.15 11.24
CA GLU A 269 20.44 3.42 10.95
C GLU A 269 19.43 4.45 10.45
N LEU A 270 19.54 5.68 10.93
CA LEU A 270 18.75 6.80 10.43
C LEU A 270 19.32 7.29 9.12
N VAL A 271 18.50 7.25 8.07
CA VAL A 271 18.83 7.90 6.80
C VAL A 271 18.18 9.28 6.78
N SER A 272 19.02 10.30 6.61
CA SER A 272 18.61 11.69 6.65
C SER A 272 17.64 12.05 5.53
N VAL A 273 16.80 13.03 5.79
CA VAL A 273 15.90 13.65 4.80
C VAL A 273 16.62 14.18 3.55
N SER A 274 17.92 14.51 3.65
CA SER A 274 18.73 14.95 2.51
C SER A 274 19.03 13.84 1.49
N GLU A 275 18.92 12.57 1.89
CA GLU A 275 19.09 11.40 1.04
C GLU A 275 17.79 11.00 0.33
N ASN A 276 16.66 11.65 0.66
CA ASN A 276 15.38 11.38 0.02
C ASN A 276 15.35 12.03 -1.36
N GLU A 277 15.29 11.23 -2.41
CA GLU A 277 15.28 11.66 -3.81
C GLU A 277 14.07 12.55 -4.15
N GLY A 278 12.96 12.38 -3.44
CA GLY A 278 11.78 13.21 -3.53
C GLY A 278 10.48 12.50 -3.21
N SER A 279 9.64 13.22 -2.48
CA SER A 279 8.27 12.85 -2.16
C SER A 279 7.32 13.40 -3.21
N VAL A 280 6.22 12.70 -3.49
CA VAL A 280 5.19 13.14 -4.46
C VAL A 280 3.81 12.81 -3.92
N THR A 281 2.89 13.78 -3.97
CA THR A 281 1.46 13.54 -3.76
C THR A 281 0.65 14.31 -4.81
N TYR A 282 -0.04 13.58 -5.68
CA TYR A 282 -0.84 14.16 -6.76
C TYR A 282 -2.17 14.73 -6.28
N SER A 283 -2.69 14.24 -5.16
CA SER A 283 -3.91 14.76 -4.53
C SER A 283 -3.79 16.23 -4.14
N GLU A 284 -2.57 16.71 -3.89
CA GLU A 284 -2.26 18.09 -3.53
C GLU A 284 -1.51 18.84 -4.65
N GLY A 285 -1.82 18.50 -5.90
CA GLY A 285 -1.32 19.23 -7.08
C GLY A 285 -0.09 18.65 -7.77
N GLY A 286 0.45 17.52 -7.29
CA GLY A 286 1.63 16.87 -7.87
C GLY A 286 2.93 17.66 -7.67
N GLY A 287 3.97 17.25 -8.43
CA GLY A 287 5.32 17.82 -8.31
C GLY A 287 6.16 17.11 -7.25
N ILE A 288 7.46 17.35 -7.31
CA ILE A 288 8.45 16.72 -6.43
C ILE A 288 8.74 17.64 -5.25
N ASP A 289 8.48 17.13 -4.05
CA ASP A 289 8.84 17.76 -2.80
C ASP A 289 10.14 17.16 -2.27
N ARG A 290 11.11 17.99 -1.95
CA ARG A 290 12.38 17.56 -1.35
C ARG A 290 12.40 17.87 0.13
N GLY A 291 13.12 17.06 0.90
CA GLY A 291 13.29 17.31 2.33
C GLY A 291 12.04 17.05 3.17
N ILE A 292 11.19 16.10 2.78
CA ILE A 292 9.92 15.81 3.46
C ILE A 292 10.08 14.73 4.52
N ALA A 293 10.64 13.58 4.18
CA ALA A 293 10.69 12.42 5.07
C ALA A 293 12.11 11.83 5.15
N ASP A 294 12.59 11.63 6.36
CA ASP A 294 13.69 10.75 6.71
C ASP A 294 13.19 9.31 6.90
N ALA A 295 14.06 8.38 7.26
CA ALA A 295 13.65 7.00 7.46
C ALA A 295 14.60 6.25 8.40
N LYS A 296 14.03 5.51 9.36
CA LYS A 296 14.75 4.60 10.24
C LYS A 296 13.92 3.35 10.52
N CYS A 297 14.42 2.15 10.23
CA CYS A 297 13.74 0.93 10.66
C CYS A 297 13.87 0.74 12.19
N SER A 298 12.75 0.43 12.84
CA SER A 298 12.73 0.10 14.27
C SER A 298 11.50 -0.72 14.63
N GLN A 299 11.70 -1.87 15.24
CA GLN A 299 10.61 -2.75 15.72
C GLN A 299 9.57 -3.06 14.63
N GLY A 300 10.00 -3.31 13.40
CA GLY A 300 9.12 -3.60 12.26
C GLY A 300 8.49 -2.37 11.60
N SER A 301 8.55 -1.19 12.24
CA SER A 301 8.06 0.08 11.69
C SER A 301 9.17 0.85 10.98
N LEU A 302 8.80 1.67 10.01
CA LEU A 302 9.63 2.71 9.45
C LEU A 302 9.33 4.01 10.22
N LEU A 303 10.22 4.38 11.13
CA LEU A 303 10.11 5.63 11.87
C LEU A 303 10.46 6.80 10.97
N VAL A 304 9.59 7.80 10.97
CA VAL A 304 9.72 9.06 10.26
C VAL A 304 9.65 10.19 11.30
N SER A 305 10.49 11.20 11.18
CA SER A 305 10.35 12.43 11.96
C SER A 305 9.02 13.12 11.68
N GLU A 306 8.53 13.95 12.59
CA GLU A 306 7.31 14.72 12.36
C GLU A 306 7.45 15.55 11.08
N VAL A 307 6.50 15.38 10.15
CA VAL A 307 6.52 16.07 8.86
C VAL A 307 5.78 17.40 8.97
N GLU A 308 6.52 18.48 8.82
CA GLU A 308 5.99 19.85 8.82
C GLU A 308 5.54 20.27 7.41
N SER A 309 4.43 19.68 6.93
CA SER A 309 3.88 20.02 5.60
C SER A 309 2.37 19.80 5.56
N ASP A 310 1.63 20.83 5.16
CA ASP A 310 0.18 20.74 4.96
C ASP A 310 -0.21 19.73 3.86
N ARG A 311 0.67 19.49 2.89
CA ARG A 311 0.45 18.53 1.79
C ARG A 311 0.44 17.08 2.26
N TYR A 312 1.04 16.76 3.41
CA TYR A 312 1.15 15.43 3.98
C TYR A 312 0.50 15.35 5.37
N SER A 313 -0.58 16.09 5.56
CA SER A 313 -1.27 16.21 6.85
C SER A 313 -2.42 15.23 7.08
N ASN A 314 -2.81 14.45 6.05
CA ASN A 314 -3.92 13.50 6.15
C ASN A 314 -3.47 12.24 6.92
N ALA A 315 -3.92 12.12 8.17
CA ALA A 315 -3.61 11.00 9.06
C ALA A 315 -4.89 10.29 9.53
N PRO A 316 -5.56 9.51 8.67
CA PRO A 316 -6.85 8.89 8.99
C PRO A 316 -6.78 7.90 10.16
N PHE A 317 -5.59 7.36 10.45
CA PHE A 317 -5.34 6.47 11.59
C PHE A 317 -4.77 7.21 12.81
N GLY A 318 -4.89 8.54 12.86
CA GLY A 318 -4.47 9.39 13.96
C GLY A 318 -3.09 10.04 13.78
N PRO A 319 -2.76 10.96 14.67
CA PRO A 319 -1.51 11.72 14.59
C PRO A 319 -0.28 10.83 14.54
N GLY A 320 0.69 11.17 13.69
CA GLY A 320 1.92 10.42 13.52
C GLY A 320 1.82 9.11 12.75
N ASN A 321 0.61 8.68 12.32
CA ASN A 321 0.47 7.54 11.43
C ASN A 321 0.45 8.03 9.98
N TYR A 322 1.50 7.70 9.23
CA TYR A 322 1.70 8.13 7.84
C TYR A 322 1.39 7.05 6.81
N HIS A 323 0.61 6.04 7.18
CA HIS A 323 0.27 4.90 6.34
C HIS A 323 -0.17 5.28 4.91
N VAL A 324 -0.98 6.33 4.75
CA VAL A 324 -1.45 6.77 3.43
C VAL A 324 -0.34 7.33 2.55
N TYR A 325 0.81 7.67 3.13
CA TYR A 325 1.98 8.24 2.46
C TYR A 325 3.15 7.28 2.32
N ASP A 326 3.00 6.00 2.65
CA ASP A 326 4.06 4.99 2.55
C ASP A 326 4.80 5.02 1.21
N TYR A 327 4.07 5.18 0.09
CA TYR A 327 4.67 5.38 -1.24
C TYR A 327 5.04 6.85 -1.50
N SER A 328 4.16 7.78 -1.16
CA SER A 328 4.31 9.20 -1.49
C SER A 328 5.57 9.81 -0.90
N PHE A 329 5.93 9.46 0.34
CA PHE A 329 7.15 9.96 0.99
C PHE A 329 8.43 9.55 0.26
N TYR A 330 8.44 8.37 -0.34
CA TYR A 330 9.62 7.76 -0.96
C TYR A 330 9.44 7.52 -2.45
N TYR A 331 8.56 8.29 -3.09
CA TYR A 331 8.12 8.05 -4.46
C TYR A 331 9.27 7.91 -5.45
N LEU A 332 10.21 8.87 -5.47
CA LEU A 332 11.35 8.80 -6.38
C LEU A 332 12.33 7.68 -5.99
N SER A 333 12.58 7.47 -4.70
CA SER A 333 13.44 6.38 -4.23
C SER A 333 12.91 5.02 -4.67
N VAL A 334 11.59 4.78 -4.55
CA VAL A 334 10.95 3.54 -5.03
C VAL A 334 11.02 3.42 -6.54
N ARG A 335 10.74 4.52 -7.28
CA ARG A 335 10.80 4.55 -8.73
C ARG A 335 12.18 4.18 -9.26
N LEU A 336 13.22 4.80 -8.72
CA LEU A 336 14.61 4.55 -9.12
C LEU A 336 15.06 3.14 -8.72
N ASN A 337 14.68 2.66 -7.54
CA ASN A 337 14.98 1.30 -7.10
C ASN A 337 14.33 0.24 -7.99
N ALA A 338 13.06 0.42 -8.38
CA ALA A 338 12.39 -0.49 -9.30
C ALA A 338 13.14 -0.58 -10.64
N GLN A 339 13.59 0.56 -11.20
CA GLN A 339 14.42 0.60 -12.40
C GLN A 339 15.77 -0.10 -12.21
N GLN A 340 16.44 0.12 -11.09
CA GLN A 340 17.72 -0.51 -10.75
C GLN A 340 17.56 -2.03 -10.65
N ARG A 341 16.56 -2.54 -9.94
CA ARG A 341 16.29 -3.98 -9.82
C ARG A 341 15.95 -4.63 -11.18
N VAL A 342 15.22 -3.93 -12.05
CA VAL A 342 14.96 -4.39 -13.42
C VAL A 342 16.27 -4.51 -14.20
N ALA A 343 17.17 -3.54 -14.10
CA ALA A 343 18.47 -3.61 -14.76
C ALA A 343 19.33 -4.76 -14.21
N SER A 344 19.36 -4.94 -12.89
CA SER A 344 20.08 -6.04 -12.22
C SER A 344 19.53 -7.42 -12.62
N TYR A 345 18.20 -7.55 -12.73
CA TYR A 345 17.56 -8.79 -13.19
C TYR A 345 18.08 -9.20 -14.58
N TRP A 346 18.10 -8.26 -15.53
CA TRP A 346 18.56 -8.55 -16.90
C TRP A 346 20.07 -8.82 -16.95
N SER A 347 20.86 -8.09 -16.15
CA SER A 347 22.31 -8.34 -16.04
C SER A 347 22.61 -9.75 -15.53
N ALA A 348 21.91 -10.20 -14.49
CA ALA A 348 22.04 -11.55 -13.96
C ALA A 348 21.61 -12.63 -14.97
N LYS A 349 20.55 -12.39 -15.76
CA LYS A 349 20.11 -13.33 -16.79
C LYS A 349 21.11 -13.45 -17.95
N THR A 350 21.72 -12.33 -18.37
CA THR A 350 22.75 -12.34 -19.41
C THR A 350 23.99 -13.11 -18.96
N ALA A 351 24.48 -12.84 -17.73
CA ALA A 351 25.63 -13.55 -17.17
C ALA A 351 25.42 -15.06 -16.98
N ALA A 352 24.18 -15.52 -16.85
CA ALA A 352 23.87 -16.96 -16.74
C ALA A 352 23.78 -17.68 -18.09
N MET A 353 23.81 -16.96 -19.23
CA MET A 353 23.77 -17.51 -20.59
C MET A 353 25.18 -17.59 -21.22
N ASP A 354 26.16 -16.86 -20.66
CA ASP A 354 27.58 -16.91 -21.05
C ASP A 354 28.34 -17.98 -20.23
#